data_6457561ec2313bee57f06a8da4f1f81c
#
_entry.id   6457561ec2313bee57f06a8da4f1f81c
#
_cell.length_a   1.000
_cell.length_b   1.000
_cell.length_c   1.000
_cell.angle_alpha   90.00
_cell.angle_beta   90.00
_cell.angle_gamma   90.00
#
_symmetry.space_group_name_H-M   'P 1'
#
loop_
_entity.id
_entity.type
_entity.pdbx_description
1 polymer ?
#
loop_
_entity_poly.entity_id
_entity_poly.type
_entity_poly.pdbx_seq_one_letter_code
_entity_poly.pdbx_strand_id
1 'polypeptide(L)' 'MDIPTRNLSKYVRDKGINISKMSRETGIPYISLYDSLMNEDRDRDLRVGEMFAICRFLDLNPMDFAQQEEPAGGR' A
#
# COMPACT_ATOMS: atom_id res chain seq x y z
N MET A 1 4.78 -0.81 11.26
CA MET A 1 4.24 -0.96 9.89
C MET A 1 4.87 -2.18 9.26
N ASP A 2 4.05 -3.09 8.76
CA ASP A 2 4.59 -4.31 8.16
C ASP A 2 5.20 -4.02 6.78
N ILE A 3 5.93 -5.00 6.26
CA ILE A 3 6.68 -4.81 5.03
C ILE A 3 5.76 -4.53 3.83
N PRO A 4 4.67 -5.27 3.63
CA PRO A 4 3.79 -4.98 2.50
C PRO A 4 3.19 -3.58 2.57
N THR A 5 2.76 -3.15 3.76
CA THR A 5 2.19 -1.81 3.91
C THR A 5 3.22 -0.74 3.62
N ARG A 6 4.43 -0.93 4.14
CA ARG A 6 5.50 0.05 3.92
C ARG A 6 5.85 0.15 2.44
N ASN A 7 5.98 -0.99 1.77
CA ASN A 7 6.32 -1.00 0.36
C ASN A 7 5.25 -0.33 -0.48
N LEU A 8 4.00 -0.61 -0.18
CA LEU A 8 2.90 -0.01 -0.93
C LEU A 8 2.79 1.48 -0.62
N SER A 9 3.02 1.87 0.63
CA SER A 9 3.04 3.28 1.00
C SER A 9 4.08 4.04 0.19
N LYS A 10 5.27 3.47 0.09
CA LYS A 10 6.33 4.10 -0.69
C LYS A 10 5.93 4.25 -2.15
N TYR A 11 5.36 3.21 -2.72
CA TYR A 11 4.92 3.24 -4.11
C TYR A 11 3.87 4.34 -4.33
N VAL A 12 2.87 4.39 -3.46
CA VAL A 12 1.79 5.35 -3.60
C VAL A 12 2.31 6.78 -3.49
N ARG A 13 3.20 7.03 -2.54
CA ARG A 13 3.76 8.37 -2.36
C ARG A 13 4.68 8.75 -3.51
N ASP A 14 5.52 7.82 -3.95
CA ASP A 14 6.47 8.09 -5.03
C ASP A 14 5.75 8.38 -6.35
N LYS A 15 4.63 7.71 -6.58
CA LYS A 15 3.87 7.88 -7.83
C LYS A 15 2.83 8.98 -7.74
N GLY A 16 2.60 9.53 -6.55
CA GLY A 16 1.59 10.57 -6.40
C GLY A 16 0.18 10.09 -6.63
N ILE A 17 -0.12 8.88 -6.18
CA ILE A 17 -1.44 8.29 -6.38
C ILE A 17 -2.50 9.06 -5.58
N ASN A 18 -3.65 9.28 -6.20
CA ASN A 18 -4.75 10.03 -5.57
C ASN A 18 -5.49 9.13 -4.58
N ILE A 19 -5.38 9.44 -3.30
CA ILE A 19 -5.98 8.63 -2.24
C ILE A 19 -7.50 8.74 -2.25
N SER A 20 -8.06 9.90 -2.57
CA SER A 20 -9.51 10.06 -2.63
C SER A 20 -10.11 9.15 -3.70
N LYS A 21 -9.48 9.10 -4.86
CA LYS A 21 -9.96 8.22 -5.93
C LYS A 21 -9.81 6.76 -5.52
N MET A 22 -8.69 6.42 -4.89
CA MET A 22 -8.48 5.06 -4.41
C MET A 22 -9.59 4.68 -3.43
N SER A 23 -9.95 5.57 -2.52
CA SER A 23 -11.02 5.30 -1.56
C SER A 23 -12.34 5.02 -2.27
N ARG A 24 -12.67 5.84 -3.26
CA ARG A 24 -13.93 5.64 -3.99
C ARG A 24 -13.96 4.32 -4.74
N GLU A 25 -12.83 3.98 -5.36
CA GLU A 25 -12.79 2.78 -6.22
C GLU A 25 -12.68 1.49 -5.42
N THR A 26 -12.01 1.53 -4.29
CA THR A 26 -11.79 0.31 -3.49
C THR A 26 -12.86 0.12 -2.42
N GLY A 27 -13.58 1.17 -2.06
CA GLY A 27 -14.52 1.10 -0.96
C GLY A 27 -13.87 1.20 0.41
N ILE A 28 -12.57 1.39 0.48
CA ILE A 28 -11.87 1.53 1.76
C ILE A 28 -12.00 2.98 2.22
N PRO A 29 -12.35 3.21 3.49
CA PRO A 29 -12.48 4.58 3.97
C PRO A 29 -11.21 5.39 3.77
N TYR A 30 -11.37 6.65 3.40
CA TYR A 30 -10.23 7.54 3.15
C TYR A 30 -9.28 7.59 4.34
N ILE A 31 -9.84 7.72 5.55
CA ILE A 31 -9.02 7.82 6.76
C ILE A 31 -8.15 6.58 6.93
N SER A 32 -8.71 5.40 6.65
CA SER A 32 -7.94 4.16 6.76
C SER A 32 -6.79 4.14 5.76
N LEU A 33 -7.05 4.55 4.54
CA LEU A 33 -6.00 4.61 3.52
C LEU A 33 -4.93 5.62 3.89
N TYR A 34 -5.37 6.79 4.35
CA TYR A 34 -4.42 7.83 4.74
C TYR A 34 -3.52 7.35 5.87
N ASP A 35 -4.12 6.75 6.90
CA ASP A 35 -3.35 6.30 8.06
C ASP A 35 -2.37 5.19 7.70
N SER A 36 -2.70 4.35 6.74
CA SER A 36 -1.80 3.26 6.34
C SER A 36 -0.73 3.71 5.36
N LEU A 37 -1.09 4.59 4.43
CA LEU A 37 -0.22 4.86 3.29
C LEU A 37 0.46 6.22 3.34
N MET A 38 -0.14 7.19 4.02
CA MET A 38 0.36 8.56 3.98
C MET A 38 0.83 9.07 5.33
N ASN A 39 0.30 8.54 6.42
CA ASN A 39 0.59 9.07 7.76
C ASN A 39 1.50 8.11 8.50
N GLU A 40 2.79 8.40 8.49
CA GLU A 40 3.77 7.53 9.11
C GLU A 40 3.63 7.47 10.62
N ASP A 41 3.02 8.47 11.22
CA ASP A 41 2.86 8.51 12.66
C ASP A 41 1.83 7.50 13.17
N ARG A 42 0.90 7.09 12.32
CA ARG A 42 -0.15 6.16 12.75
C ARG A 42 0.27 4.71 12.68
N ASP A 43 1.19 4.40 11.81
CA ASP A 43 1.75 3.05 11.71
C ASP A 43 0.66 1.98 11.57
N ARG A 44 -0.37 2.28 10.80
CA ARG A 44 -1.47 1.34 10.60
C ARG A 44 -1.14 0.39 9.46
N ASP A 45 -1.20 -0.91 9.73
CA ASP A 45 -0.98 -1.91 8.71
C ASP A 45 -2.25 -2.13 7.89
N LEU A 46 -2.08 -2.36 6.61
CA LEU A 46 -3.19 -2.73 5.74
C LEU A 46 -3.62 -4.16 6.05
N ARG A 47 -4.92 -4.39 5.99
CA ARG A 47 -5.43 -5.75 6.05
C ARG A 47 -5.22 -6.42 4.71
N VAL A 48 -5.23 -7.76 4.72
CA VAL A 48 -5.01 -8.52 3.50
C VAL A 48 -6.00 -8.13 2.41
N GLY A 49 -7.26 -8.03 2.76
CA GLY A 49 -8.28 -7.65 1.78
C GLY A 49 -8.07 -6.24 1.24
N GLU A 50 -7.61 -5.33 2.09
CA GLU A 50 -7.31 -3.98 1.67
C GLU A 50 -6.13 -3.96 0.70
N MET A 51 -5.09 -4.74 1.01
CA MET A 51 -3.93 -4.83 0.13
C MET A 51 -4.34 -5.31 -1.27
N PHE A 52 -5.16 -6.38 -1.32
CA PHE A 52 -5.59 -6.88 -2.61
C PHE A 52 -6.45 -5.88 -3.36
N ALA A 53 -7.34 -5.18 -2.66
CA ALA A 53 -8.19 -4.19 -3.31
C ALA A 53 -7.37 -3.03 -3.90
N ILE A 54 -6.38 -2.57 -3.15
CA ILE A 54 -5.53 -1.48 -3.61
C ILE A 54 -4.70 -1.91 -4.82
N CYS A 55 -4.11 -3.10 -4.74
CA CYS A 55 -3.29 -3.59 -5.85
C CYS A 55 -4.14 -3.81 -7.09
N ARG A 56 -5.38 -4.26 -6.91
CA ARG A 56 -6.29 -4.40 -8.04
C ARG A 56 -6.61 -3.05 -8.67
N PHE A 57 -6.85 -2.04 -7.83
CA PHE A 57 -7.09 -0.69 -8.32
C PHE A 57 -5.90 -0.16 -9.12
N LEU A 58 -4.69 -0.46 -8.65
CA LEU A 58 -3.48 0.02 -9.30
C LEU A 58 -2.96 -0.91 -10.39
N ASP A 59 -3.63 -2.04 -10.59
CA ASP A 59 -3.22 -3.06 -11.56
C ASP A 59 -1.83 -3.59 -11.25
N LEU A 60 -1.60 -3.91 -9.99
CA LEU A 60 -0.33 -4.40 -9.50
C LEU A 60 -0.50 -5.78 -8.87
N ASN A 61 0.57 -6.55 -8.87
CA ASN A 61 0.59 -7.85 -8.22
C ASN A 61 0.95 -7.65 -6.74
N PRO A 62 0.04 -8.04 -5.81
CA PRO A 62 0.32 -7.87 -4.38
C PRO A 62 1.61 -8.52 -3.94
N MET A 63 2.03 -9.59 -4.59
CA MET A 63 3.26 -10.26 -4.21
C MET A 63 4.50 -9.40 -4.40
N ASP A 64 4.41 -8.39 -5.26
CA ASP A 64 5.53 -7.49 -5.47
C ASP A 64 5.83 -6.65 -4.23
N PHE A 65 4.87 -6.54 -3.32
CA PHE A 65 5.01 -5.74 -2.12
C PHE A 65 5.13 -6.58 -0.86
N ALA A 66 5.00 -7.89 -0.97
CA ALA A 66 4.93 -8.75 0.20
C ALA A 66 6.31 -9.04 0.79
N GLN A 67 7.36 -8.78 0.06
CA GLN A 67 8.70 -9.13 0.46
C GLN A 67 9.54 -7.90 0.69
N GLN A 68 10.47 -8.02 1.64
CA GLN A 68 11.46 -7.00 1.82
C GLN A 68 12.35 -6.97 0.60
N GLU A 69 12.68 -5.76 0.15
CA GLU A 69 13.57 -5.61 -0.99
C GLU A 69 14.93 -6.19 -0.67
N GLU A 70 15.44 -7.03 -1.56
CA GLU A 70 16.68 -7.73 -1.34
C GLU A 70 17.80 -7.13 -2.13
N PRO A 71 19.02 -7.14 -1.62
CA PRO A 71 20.18 -6.86 -2.46
C PRO A 71 20.25 -7.89 -3.56
N ALA A 72 20.91 -7.54 -4.65
CA ALA A 72 20.95 -8.40 -5.81
C ALA A 72 21.45 -9.80 -5.49
N GLY A 73 22.34 -9.93 -4.53
CA GLY A 73 22.87 -11.23 -4.20
C GLY A 73 21.99 -12.08 -3.32
N GLY A 74 20.87 -11.57 -2.94
CA GLY A 74 20.01 -12.23 -2.00
C GLY A 74 19.28 -13.43 -2.53
N ARG A 75 19.59 -13.84 -3.68
CA ARG A 75 18.91 -14.98 -4.13
C ARG A 75 19.63 -15.84 -4.83
#